data_b450ab5d923ab9a9fefbfb134f45c432
#
_entry.id   b450ab5d923ab9a9fefbfb134f45c432
#
_cell.length_a   1.000
_cell.length_b   1.000
_cell.length_c   1.000
_cell.angle_alpha   90.00
_cell.angle_beta   90.00
_cell.angle_gamma   90.00
#
_symmetry.space_group_name_H-M   'P 1'
#
loop_
_entity.id
_entity.type
_entity.pdbx_description
1 polymer ?
#
loop_
_entity_poly.entity_id
_entity_poly.type
_entity_poly.pdbx_seq_one_letter_code
_entity_poly.pdbx_strand_id
1 'polypeptide(L)'
;MVFAHAVLYHLQKPEQALAEFFRVLKPGGLVALRDACHSGDMMMPPNIHLTAVWNTIEKVFSHQGGNIYFGSQHKQLLLNQGFQNIKVSCSYDTFASDIEKESIRSYWCQFLNTDHRQLILDQQWLTSIELEQQCKTLDEWCANPASFFARARCEAIASK
;
A
#
# COMPACT_ATOMS: atom_id res chain seq x y z
N MET A 1 -9.24 0.67 -22.99
CA MET A 1 -8.24 0.51 -21.92
C MET A 1 -8.94 0.47 -20.57
N VAL A 2 -8.48 -0.38 -19.67
CA VAL A 2 -8.84 -0.38 -18.24
C VAL A 2 -7.63 0.08 -17.45
N PHE A 3 -7.83 0.99 -16.50
CA PHE A 3 -6.78 1.49 -15.61
C PHE A 3 -7.23 1.35 -14.15
N ALA A 4 -6.38 0.77 -13.30
CA ALA A 4 -6.60 0.66 -11.88
C ALA A 4 -5.36 1.15 -11.11
N HIS A 5 -5.55 2.15 -10.26
CA HIS A 5 -4.50 2.72 -9.41
C HIS A 5 -4.94 2.65 -7.95
N ALA A 6 -4.14 1.97 -7.13
CA ALA A 6 -4.38 1.79 -5.71
C ALA A 6 -5.78 1.20 -5.41
N VAL A 7 -6.18 0.18 -6.17
CA VAL A 7 -7.49 -0.47 -6.06
C VAL A 7 -7.37 -1.93 -5.66
N LEU A 8 -6.58 -2.70 -6.41
CA LEU A 8 -6.59 -4.15 -6.31
C LEU A 8 -6.06 -4.65 -4.96
N TYR A 9 -5.11 -3.94 -4.38
CA TYR A 9 -4.52 -4.29 -3.09
C TYR A 9 -5.49 -4.14 -1.89
N HIS A 10 -6.66 -3.49 -2.07
CA HIS A 10 -7.74 -3.43 -1.09
C HIS A 10 -8.75 -4.58 -1.22
N LEU A 11 -8.75 -5.28 -2.35
CA LEU A 11 -9.78 -6.27 -2.65
C LEU A 11 -9.47 -7.62 -1.99
N GLN A 12 -10.50 -8.27 -1.45
CA GLN A 12 -10.40 -9.64 -0.94
C GLN A 12 -10.19 -10.67 -2.06
N LYS A 13 -10.71 -10.38 -3.26
CA LYS A 13 -10.66 -11.27 -4.43
C LYS A 13 -10.26 -10.48 -5.68
N PRO A 14 -9.02 -9.99 -5.76
CA PRO A 14 -8.56 -9.16 -6.87
C PRO A 14 -8.59 -9.87 -8.23
N GLU A 15 -8.50 -11.21 -8.23
CA GLU A 15 -8.63 -12.04 -9.44
C GLU A 15 -10.01 -11.90 -10.10
N GLN A 16 -11.08 -11.66 -9.34
CA GLN A 16 -12.42 -11.42 -9.91
C GLN A 16 -12.47 -10.09 -10.65
N ALA A 17 -11.85 -9.05 -10.10
CA ALA A 17 -11.73 -7.76 -10.79
C ALA A 17 -10.90 -7.88 -12.07
N LEU A 18 -9.79 -8.63 -12.03
CA LEU A 18 -8.96 -8.88 -13.21
C LEU A 18 -9.71 -9.69 -14.29
N ALA A 19 -10.51 -10.68 -13.89
CA ALA A 19 -11.37 -11.42 -14.81
C ALA A 19 -12.37 -10.50 -15.51
N GLU A 20 -12.97 -9.57 -14.76
CA GLU A 20 -13.89 -8.58 -15.31
C GLU A 20 -13.18 -7.58 -16.23
N PHE A 21 -11.97 -7.12 -15.87
CA PHE A 21 -11.15 -6.30 -16.77
C PHE A 21 -10.87 -7.03 -18.08
N PHE A 22 -10.51 -8.31 -18.00
CA PHE A 22 -10.30 -9.13 -19.19
C PHE A 22 -11.57 -9.26 -20.01
N ARG A 23 -12.73 -9.53 -19.37
CA ARG A 23 -14.02 -9.66 -20.06
C ARG A 23 -14.42 -8.44 -20.86
N VAL A 24 -14.32 -7.25 -20.26
CA VAL A 24 -14.82 -5.99 -20.87
C VAL A 24 -13.86 -5.42 -21.93
N LEU A 25 -12.59 -5.80 -21.91
CA LEU A 25 -11.63 -5.36 -22.93
C LEU A 25 -11.92 -6.05 -24.28
N LYS A 26 -11.83 -5.28 -25.35
CA LYS A 26 -11.80 -5.82 -26.71
C LYS A 26 -10.46 -6.51 -26.97
N PRO A 27 -10.38 -7.46 -27.96
CA PRO A 27 -9.09 -7.98 -28.40
C PRO A 27 -8.10 -6.87 -28.71
N GLY A 28 -6.86 -6.99 -28.21
CA GLY A 28 -5.83 -5.95 -28.29
C GLY A 28 -6.01 -4.77 -27.32
N GLY A 29 -7.07 -4.78 -26.50
CA GLY A 29 -7.29 -3.76 -25.46
C GLY A 29 -6.27 -3.87 -24.33
N LEU A 30 -5.93 -2.74 -23.70
CA LEU A 30 -4.89 -2.66 -22.67
C LEU A 30 -5.48 -2.61 -21.25
N VAL A 31 -4.84 -3.32 -20.32
CA VAL A 31 -4.96 -3.09 -18.88
C VAL A 31 -3.70 -2.42 -18.37
N ALA A 32 -3.85 -1.45 -17.48
CA ALA A 32 -2.74 -0.82 -16.77
C ALA A 32 -3.05 -0.80 -15.26
N LEU A 33 -2.13 -1.33 -14.48
CA LEU A 33 -2.24 -1.48 -13.02
C LEU A 33 -1.13 -0.70 -12.35
N ARG A 34 -1.42 -0.08 -11.20
CA ARG A 34 -0.43 0.54 -10.31
C ARG A 34 -0.89 0.39 -8.87
N ASP A 35 -0.21 -0.45 -8.08
CA ASP A 35 -0.52 -0.69 -6.67
C ASP A 35 0.73 -0.59 -5.79
N ALA A 36 0.53 -0.36 -4.50
CA ALA A 36 1.60 -0.35 -3.53
C ALA A 36 2.21 -1.75 -3.34
N CYS A 37 3.50 -1.77 -3.01
CA CYS A 37 4.20 -2.97 -2.56
C CYS A 37 5.11 -2.62 -1.38
N HIS A 38 4.60 -2.77 -0.17
CA HIS A 38 5.27 -2.32 1.05
C HIS A 38 6.62 -2.99 1.30
N SER A 39 6.90 -4.17 0.69
CA SER A 39 8.23 -4.78 0.76
C SER A 39 9.34 -3.95 0.09
N GLY A 40 8.98 -3.01 -0.77
CA GLY A 40 9.90 -2.09 -1.42
C GLY A 40 9.93 -0.69 -0.78
N ASP A 41 9.12 -0.42 0.24
CA ASP A 41 9.09 0.89 0.89
C ASP A 41 10.42 1.21 1.57
N MET A 42 10.84 2.46 1.51
CA MET A 42 11.99 2.98 2.23
C MET A 42 11.55 4.02 3.23
N MET A 43 11.83 3.78 4.51
CA MET A 43 11.63 4.77 5.56
C MET A 43 12.96 5.05 6.24
N MET A 44 13.43 6.27 6.13
CA MET A 44 14.74 6.69 6.61
C MET A 44 14.64 7.77 7.68
N PRO A 45 15.53 7.76 8.68
CA PRO A 45 16.46 6.67 9.01
C PRO A 45 15.73 5.41 9.50
N PRO A 46 16.31 4.20 9.36
CA PRO A 46 15.74 2.97 9.87
C PRO A 46 15.49 3.05 11.37
N ASN A 47 14.32 2.60 11.83
CA ASN A 47 13.95 2.63 13.24
C ASN A 47 13.01 1.46 13.55
N ILE A 48 13.34 0.68 14.59
CA ILE A 48 12.53 -0.47 15.01
C ILE A 48 11.10 -0.08 15.41
N HIS A 49 10.92 1.11 15.99
CA HIS A 49 9.59 1.61 16.37
C HIS A 49 8.73 1.95 15.15
N LEU A 50 9.33 2.44 14.05
CA LEU A 50 8.64 2.62 12.77
C LEU A 50 8.24 1.28 12.15
N THR A 51 9.07 0.25 12.29
CA THR A 51 8.70 -1.11 11.89
C THR A 51 7.44 -1.60 12.63
N ALA A 52 7.33 -1.30 13.93
CA ALA A 52 6.13 -1.64 14.70
C ALA A 52 4.86 -0.92 14.19
N VAL A 53 5.00 0.34 13.75
CA VAL A 53 3.90 1.07 13.09
C VAL A 53 3.44 0.33 11.82
N TRP A 54 4.39 -0.07 10.95
CA TRP A 54 4.07 -0.80 9.72
C TRP A 54 3.41 -2.15 9.98
N ASN A 55 3.86 -2.88 10.99
CA ASN A 55 3.24 -4.16 11.37
C ASN A 55 1.79 -3.98 11.80
N THR A 56 1.47 -2.85 12.45
CA THR A 56 0.07 -2.55 12.83
C THR A 56 -0.78 -2.24 11.60
N ILE A 57 -0.26 -1.44 10.67
CA ILE A 57 -0.91 -1.13 9.40
C ILE A 57 -1.19 -2.41 8.61
N GLU A 58 -0.20 -3.30 8.51
CA GLU A 58 -0.36 -4.60 7.84
C GLU A 58 -1.47 -5.44 8.45
N LYS A 59 -1.53 -5.51 9.80
CA LYS A 59 -2.61 -6.23 10.50
C LYS A 59 -3.99 -5.69 10.13
N VAL A 60 -4.14 -4.36 10.09
CA VAL A 60 -5.41 -3.72 9.70
C VAL A 60 -5.80 -4.09 8.28
N PHE A 61 -4.89 -3.93 7.32
CA PHE A 61 -5.14 -4.28 5.92
C PHE A 61 -5.50 -5.75 5.74
N SER A 62 -4.74 -6.64 6.35
CA SER A 62 -4.98 -8.09 6.27
C SER A 62 -6.32 -8.49 6.88
N HIS A 63 -6.70 -7.86 8.01
CA HIS A 63 -8.00 -8.10 8.65
C HIS A 63 -9.17 -7.68 7.74
N GLN A 64 -9.00 -6.62 6.96
CA GLN A 64 -9.99 -6.15 6.00
C GLN A 64 -9.98 -6.95 4.68
N GLY A 65 -9.07 -7.92 4.54
CA GLY A 65 -8.91 -8.76 3.34
C GLY A 65 -8.07 -8.12 2.25
N GLY A 66 -7.40 -7.01 2.53
CA GLY A 66 -6.43 -6.39 1.63
C GLY A 66 -5.05 -7.04 1.72
N ASN A 67 -4.18 -6.70 0.78
CA ASN A 67 -2.80 -7.18 0.73
C ASN A 67 -1.84 -6.03 0.37
N ILE A 68 -1.11 -5.53 1.38
CA ILE A 68 -0.17 -4.40 1.18
C ILE A 68 1.04 -4.74 0.28
N TYR A 69 1.25 -6.02 -0.04
CA TYR A 69 2.32 -6.51 -0.94
C TYR A 69 1.81 -6.82 -2.35
N PHE A 70 0.54 -6.48 -2.63
CA PHE A 70 -0.17 -6.92 -3.83
C PHE A 70 0.53 -6.52 -5.13
N GLY A 71 1.17 -5.35 -5.18
CA GLY A 71 1.85 -4.87 -6.39
C GLY A 71 2.87 -5.87 -6.97
N SER A 72 3.54 -6.67 -6.12
CA SER A 72 4.49 -7.69 -6.57
C SER A 72 3.84 -8.87 -7.34
N GLN A 73 2.53 -9.03 -7.23
CA GLN A 73 1.78 -10.15 -7.81
C GLN A 73 1.21 -9.85 -9.20
N HIS A 74 1.25 -8.60 -9.67
CA HIS A 74 0.62 -8.17 -10.93
C HIS A 74 0.94 -9.09 -12.10
N LYS A 75 2.22 -9.39 -12.32
CA LYS A 75 2.63 -10.21 -13.47
C LYS A 75 2.01 -11.60 -13.44
N GLN A 76 2.05 -12.27 -12.29
CA GLN A 76 1.50 -13.62 -12.15
C GLN A 76 -0.02 -13.65 -12.35
N LEU A 77 -0.71 -12.68 -11.75
CA LEU A 77 -2.17 -12.60 -11.84
C LEU A 77 -2.63 -12.28 -13.26
N LEU A 78 -1.94 -11.39 -13.98
CA LEU A 78 -2.24 -11.08 -15.37
C LEU A 78 -2.02 -12.29 -16.28
N LEU A 79 -0.93 -13.05 -16.07
CA LEU A 79 -0.68 -14.30 -16.80
C LEU A 79 -1.80 -15.33 -16.55
N ASN A 80 -2.21 -15.50 -15.31
CA ASN A 80 -3.26 -16.44 -14.93
C ASN A 80 -4.62 -16.09 -15.58
N GLN A 81 -4.87 -14.81 -15.86
CA GLN A 81 -6.08 -14.34 -16.55
C GLN A 81 -5.99 -14.40 -18.09
N GLY A 82 -4.85 -14.77 -18.64
CA GLY A 82 -4.65 -14.88 -20.08
C GLY A 82 -4.20 -13.60 -20.79
N PHE A 83 -3.84 -12.56 -20.03
CA PHE A 83 -3.23 -11.36 -20.61
C PHE A 83 -1.86 -11.66 -21.21
N GLN A 84 -1.52 -10.94 -22.28
CA GLN A 84 -0.29 -11.09 -23.04
C GLN A 84 0.54 -9.80 -23.05
N ASN A 85 1.79 -9.88 -23.56
CA ASN A 85 2.69 -8.74 -23.70
C ASN A 85 2.90 -7.95 -22.41
N ILE A 86 2.96 -8.66 -21.26
CA ILE A 86 3.04 -8.07 -19.94
C ILE A 86 4.38 -7.39 -19.73
N LYS A 87 4.34 -6.09 -19.48
CA LYS A 87 5.49 -5.27 -19.06
C LYS A 87 5.29 -4.85 -17.62
N VAL A 88 6.33 -4.96 -16.80
CA VAL A 88 6.32 -4.55 -15.39
C VAL A 88 7.39 -3.50 -15.14
N SER A 89 7.10 -2.56 -14.25
CA SER A 89 8.02 -1.54 -13.78
C SER A 89 7.78 -1.26 -12.31
N CYS A 90 8.69 -0.51 -11.69
CA CYS A 90 8.52 -0.01 -10.34
C CYS A 90 8.91 1.47 -10.30
N SER A 91 8.19 2.24 -9.50
CA SER A 91 8.47 3.64 -9.22
C SER A 91 8.29 3.94 -7.73
N TYR A 92 8.57 5.17 -7.32
CA TYR A 92 8.38 5.60 -5.94
C TYR A 92 7.60 6.89 -5.88
N ASP A 93 6.66 6.96 -4.93
CA ASP A 93 6.11 8.22 -4.46
C ASP A 93 6.95 8.62 -3.24
N THR A 94 7.69 9.73 -3.33
CA THR A 94 8.65 10.15 -2.30
C THR A 94 8.10 11.33 -1.51
N PHE A 95 8.23 11.26 -0.19
CA PHE A 95 7.82 12.25 0.80
C PHE A 95 9.07 12.69 1.58
N ALA A 96 9.68 13.80 1.18
CA ALA A 96 10.97 14.26 1.71
C ALA A 96 10.94 15.70 2.22
N SER A 97 10.13 16.58 1.61
CA SER A 97 9.93 17.94 2.14
C SER A 97 9.10 17.91 3.43
N ASP A 98 9.20 18.94 4.25
CA ASP A 98 8.45 19.02 5.52
C ASP A 98 6.94 18.94 5.31
N ILE A 99 6.42 19.53 4.23
CA ILE A 99 5.00 19.48 3.87
C ILE A 99 4.58 18.05 3.51
N GLU A 100 5.38 17.33 2.71
CA GLU A 100 5.10 15.96 2.30
C GLU A 100 5.20 15.01 3.48
N LYS A 101 6.24 15.16 4.33
CA LYS A 101 6.39 14.36 5.55
C LYS A 101 5.22 14.54 6.50
N GLU A 102 4.79 15.80 6.72
CA GLU A 102 3.64 16.11 7.54
C GLU A 102 2.34 15.50 6.97
N SER A 103 2.15 15.56 5.66
CA SER A 103 0.99 14.96 4.99
C SER A 103 0.92 13.45 5.24
N ILE A 104 2.03 12.72 5.04
CA ILE A 104 2.05 11.27 5.24
C ILE A 104 1.97 10.89 6.73
N ARG A 105 2.61 11.65 7.62
CA ARG A 105 2.48 11.50 9.08
C ARG A 105 1.03 11.65 9.52
N SER A 106 0.37 12.75 9.10
CA SER A 106 -1.04 12.98 9.42
C SER A 106 -1.95 11.87 8.91
N TYR A 107 -1.73 11.42 7.68
CA TYR A 107 -2.48 10.28 7.11
C TYR A 107 -2.34 9.02 7.98
N TRP A 108 -1.13 8.63 8.40
CA TRP A 108 -0.92 7.43 9.19
C TRP A 108 -1.43 7.57 10.63
N CYS A 109 -1.29 8.74 11.25
CA CYS A 109 -1.87 8.98 12.58
C CYS A 109 -3.40 8.92 12.53
N GLN A 110 -4.04 9.49 11.52
CA GLN A 110 -5.48 9.38 11.32
C GLN A 110 -5.90 7.93 11.10
N PHE A 111 -5.23 7.22 10.20
CA PHE A 111 -5.49 5.81 9.91
C PHE A 111 -5.47 4.95 11.16
N LEU A 112 -4.44 5.09 12.00
CA LEU A 112 -4.29 4.29 13.22
C LEU A 112 -5.22 4.74 14.35
N ASN A 113 -5.26 6.05 14.62
CA ASN A 113 -5.81 6.57 15.86
C ASN A 113 -7.25 7.10 15.74
N THR A 114 -7.79 7.13 14.53
CA THR A 114 -9.18 7.55 14.27
C THR A 114 -9.91 6.46 13.50
N ASP A 115 -9.47 6.16 12.28
CA ASP A 115 -10.23 5.32 11.35
C ASP A 115 -10.26 3.84 11.79
N HIS A 116 -9.17 3.35 12.41
CA HIS A 116 -9.03 1.95 12.80
C HIS A 116 -8.76 1.74 14.30
N ARG A 117 -8.81 2.80 15.12
CA ARG A 117 -8.55 2.73 16.55
C ARG A 117 -9.38 1.63 17.23
N GLN A 118 -10.69 1.65 17.01
CA GLN A 118 -11.59 0.69 17.64
C GLN A 118 -11.25 -0.75 17.25
N LEU A 119 -11.02 -1.01 15.98
CA LEU A 119 -10.60 -2.31 15.49
C LEU A 119 -9.31 -2.80 16.16
N ILE A 120 -8.29 -1.94 16.24
CA ILE A 120 -6.98 -2.29 16.83
C ILE A 120 -7.13 -2.67 18.30
N LEU A 121 -7.96 -1.94 19.04
CA LEU A 121 -8.21 -2.18 20.47
C LEU A 121 -9.06 -3.45 20.70
N ASP A 122 -10.13 -3.63 19.93
CA ASP A 122 -11.03 -4.80 20.02
C ASP A 122 -10.30 -6.11 19.68
N GLN A 123 -9.38 -6.07 18.72
CA GLN A 123 -8.53 -7.20 18.37
C GLN A 123 -7.35 -7.39 19.34
N GLN A 124 -7.20 -6.52 20.33
CA GLN A 124 -6.10 -6.54 21.31
C GLN A 124 -4.70 -6.56 20.67
N TRP A 125 -4.55 -5.93 19.50
CA TRP A 125 -3.25 -5.83 18.84
C TRP A 125 -2.33 -4.83 19.54
N LEU A 126 -2.92 -3.76 20.10
CA LEU A 126 -2.27 -2.73 20.90
C LEU A 126 -3.21 -2.24 21.99
N THR A 127 -2.62 -1.72 23.07
CA THR A 127 -3.31 -0.89 24.05
C THR A 127 -3.44 0.56 23.54
N SER A 128 -4.28 1.36 24.18
CA SER A 128 -4.37 2.80 23.86
C SER A 128 -3.04 3.53 24.02
N ILE A 129 -2.25 3.17 25.04
CA ILE A 129 -0.93 3.78 25.29
C ILE A 129 0.05 3.42 24.17
N GLU A 130 0.09 2.16 23.73
CA GLU A 130 0.97 1.74 22.63
C GLU A 130 0.58 2.40 21.30
N LEU A 131 -0.72 2.58 21.06
CA LEU A 131 -1.19 3.27 19.87
C LEU A 131 -0.79 4.76 19.85
N GLU A 132 -0.91 5.45 20.98
CA GLU A 132 -0.43 6.81 21.16
C GLU A 132 1.10 6.91 20.98
N GLN A 133 1.84 5.91 21.47
CA GLN A 133 3.29 5.83 21.28
C GLN A 133 3.67 5.64 19.81
N GLN A 134 2.89 4.90 19.02
CA GLN A 134 3.12 4.79 17.57
C GLN A 134 2.92 6.13 16.85
N CYS A 135 1.90 6.91 17.21
CA CYS A 135 1.73 8.25 16.64
C CYS A 135 2.89 9.18 17.03
N LYS A 136 3.34 9.12 18.29
CA LYS A 136 4.52 9.87 18.73
C LYS A 136 5.79 9.49 17.97
N THR A 137 5.97 8.22 17.66
CA THR A 137 7.09 7.75 16.83
C THR A 137 7.05 8.37 15.42
N LEU A 138 5.85 8.50 14.84
CA LEU A 138 5.68 9.18 13.56
C LEU A 138 5.96 10.70 13.66
N ASP A 139 5.59 11.33 14.78
CA ASP A 139 5.90 12.76 15.05
C ASP A 139 7.42 12.97 15.12
N GLU A 140 8.13 12.13 15.88
CA GLU A 140 9.59 12.17 16.02
C GLU A 140 10.29 11.96 14.67
N TRP A 141 9.81 11.01 13.87
CA TRP A 141 10.30 10.78 12.51
C TRP A 141 10.07 12.01 11.62
N CYS A 142 8.86 12.56 11.63
CA CYS A 142 8.51 13.71 10.81
C CYS A 142 9.38 14.96 11.14
N ALA A 143 9.67 15.16 12.42
CA ALA A 143 10.50 16.28 12.91
C ALA A 143 11.99 16.12 12.56
N ASN A 144 12.46 14.93 12.20
CA ASN A 144 13.86 14.71 11.86
C ASN A 144 14.18 15.26 10.46
N PRO A 145 15.12 16.20 10.31
CA PRO A 145 15.45 16.78 9.00
C PRO A 145 16.09 15.80 8.02
N ALA A 146 16.65 14.68 8.50
CA ALA A 146 17.22 13.63 7.66
C ALA A 146 16.20 12.56 7.25
N SER A 147 14.95 12.67 7.70
CA SER A 147 13.93 11.67 7.39
C SER A 147 13.33 11.86 6.01
N PHE A 148 13.00 10.73 5.39
CA PHE A 148 12.10 10.67 4.23
C PHE A 148 11.39 9.31 4.19
N PHE A 149 10.28 9.27 3.47
CA PHE A 149 9.58 8.04 3.14
C PHE A 149 9.43 7.94 1.62
N ALA A 150 9.70 6.75 1.07
CA ALA A 150 9.45 6.47 -0.34
C ALA A 150 8.59 5.20 -0.46
N ARG A 151 7.35 5.39 -0.93
CA ARG A 151 6.38 4.33 -1.18
C ARG A 151 6.67 3.66 -2.50
N ALA A 152 7.03 2.37 -2.46
CA ALA A 152 7.18 1.58 -3.66
C ALA A 152 5.83 1.36 -4.37
N ARG A 153 5.83 1.58 -5.68
CA ARG A 153 4.72 1.28 -6.58
C ARG A 153 5.18 0.25 -7.61
N CYS A 154 4.44 -0.83 -7.70
CA CYS A 154 4.60 -1.77 -8.81
C CYS A 154 3.55 -1.45 -9.88
N GLU A 155 3.99 -1.43 -11.11
CA GLU A 155 3.16 -1.16 -12.28
C GLU A 155 3.19 -2.35 -13.23
N ALA A 156 2.09 -2.54 -13.94
CA ALA A 156 2.01 -3.51 -15.01
C ALA A 156 1.11 -3.00 -16.13
N ILE A 157 1.54 -3.21 -17.38
CA ILE A 157 0.72 -3.01 -18.57
C ILE A 157 0.69 -4.32 -19.34
N ALA A 158 -0.50 -4.70 -19.81
CA ALA A 158 -0.69 -5.92 -20.60
C ALA A 158 -1.80 -5.74 -21.64
N SER A 159 -1.81 -6.60 -22.64
CA SER A 159 -2.87 -6.65 -23.66
C SER A 159 -3.75 -7.90 -23.50
N LYS A 160 -5.03 -7.77 -23.88
CA LYS A 160 -5.92 -8.90 -24.07
C LYS A 160 -5.67 -9.59 -25.38
#